data_9d230fb0136276c468c896bd218a7a73
#
_entry.id   9d230fb0136276c468c896bd218a7a73
#
_cell.length_a   1.000
_cell.length_b   1.000
_cell.length_c   1.000
_cell.angle_alpha   90.00
_cell.angle_beta   90.00
_cell.angle_gamma   90.00
#
_symmetry.space_group_name_H-M   'P 1'
#
loop_
_entity.id
_entity.type
_entity.pdbx_description
1 polymer ?
#
loop_
_entity_poly.entity_id
_entity_poly.type
_entity_poly.pdbx_seq_one_letter_code
_entity_poly.pdbx_strand_id
1 'polypeptide(L)'
;GYNNKLSVKIITENSNISVSGTVFNENEQRIVGLNGFKIDFKPKGKMIIFKNKDIPGVIAKISSVLAAKNINIADFRLGRDSFGYALAVVLIDEKVQKEVLDELKQLEACVFVQYVEI
;
A
#
# COMPACT_ATOMS: atom_id res chain seq x y z
N GLY A 1 14.07 17.00 0.82
CA GLY A 1 14.69 17.30 -0.43
C GLY A 1 13.79 17.02 -1.62
N TYR A 2 14.34 17.15 -2.80
CA TYR A 2 13.57 16.95 -4.03
C TYR A 2 13.03 15.52 -4.18
N ASN A 3 13.73 14.53 -3.62
CA ASN A 3 13.26 13.15 -3.65
C ASN A 3 11.96 12.98 -2.89
N ASN A 4 11.81 13.70 -1.78
CA ASN A 4 10.55 13.71 -1.04
C ASN A 4 9.42 14.26 -1.89
N LYS A 5 9.68 15.34 -2.62
CA LYS A 5 8.69 15.95 -3.50
C LYS A 5 8.27 15.01 -4.62
N LEU A 6 9.23 14.29 -5.20
CA LEU A 6 8.96 13.35 -6.28
C LEU A 6 8.06 12.21 -5.82
N SER A 7 8.39 11.57 -4.70
CA SER A 7 7.60 10.48 -4.15
C SER A 7 6.19 10.92 -3.78
N VAL A 8 6.06 12.06 -3.12
CA VAL A 8 4.77 12.64 -2.76
C VAL A 8 3.93 12.91 -4.00
N LYS A 9 4.53 13.49 -5.04
CA LYS A 9 3.83 13.78 -6.29
C LYS A 9 3.26 12.53 -6.92
N ILE A 10 4.04 11.45 -7.00
CA ILE A 10 3.61 10.20 -7.62
C ILE A 10 2.44 9.59 -6.85
N ILE A 11 2.52 9.57 -5.52
CA ILE A 11 1.47 8.99 -4.69
C ILE A 11 0.21 9.85 -4.73
N THR A 12 0.33 11.17 -4.63
CA THR A 12 -0.83 12.06 -4.55
C THR A 12 -1.54 12.27 -5.89
N GLU A 13 -1.00 11.79 -6.99
CA GLU A 13 -1.73 11.72 -8.25
C GLU A 13 -2.93 10.76 -8.17
N ASN A 14 -2.91 9.86 -7.19
CA ASN A 14 -4.01 8.93 -6.93
C ASN A 14 -4.94 9.54 -5.89
N SER A 15 -6.20 9.71 -6.24
CA SER A 15 -7.18 10.50 -5.47
C SER A 15 -7.42 10.00 -4.05
N ASN A 16 -7.14 8.72 -3.76
CA ASN A 16 -7.41 8.11 -2.46
C ASN A 16 -6.20 8.01 -1.55
N ILE A 17 -5.05 8.56 -1.99
CA ILE A 17 -3.79 8.39 -1.27
C ILE A 17 -3.20 9.75 -0.94
N SER A 18 -2.84 9.95 0.32
CA SER A 18 -2.13 11.16 0.76
C SER A 18 -1.04 10.80 1.76
N VAL A 19 0.14 11.37 1.57
CA VAL A 19 1.25 11.20 2.49
C VAL A 19 1.04 12.12 3.68
N SER A 20 0.99 11.54 4.88
CA SER A 20 0.78 12.27 6.12
C SER A 20 2.04 12.36 6.99
N GLY A 21 3.11 11.68 6.60
CA GLY A 21 4.40 11.79 7.30
C GLY A 21 5.53 11.16 6.51
N THR A 22 6.68 11.85 6.51
CA THR A 22 7.90 11.35 5.88
C THR A 22 9.09 11.63 6.79
N VAL A 23 10.11 10.78 6.69
CA VAL A 23 11.42 11.02 7.29
C VAL A 23 12.50 10.74 6.27
N PHE A 24 13.65 11.38 6.46
CA PHE A 24 14.84 11.15 5.64
C PHE A 24 15.97 10.75 6.57
N ASN A 25 16.46 9.54 6.42
CA ASN A 25 17.45 8.96 7.31
C ASN A 25 18.55 8.27 6.49
N GLU A 26 19.81 8.62 6.73
CA GLU A 26 20.97 8.02 6.06
C GLU A 26 20.83 7.99 4.54
N ASN A 27 20.41 9.11 3.95
CA ASN A 27 20.18 9.25 2.50
C ASN A 27 19.05 8.39 1.97
N GLU A 28 18.21 7.87 2.85
CA GLU A 28 17.05 7.07 2.47
C GLU A 28 15.77 7.77 2.89
N GLN A 29 14.86 7.96 1.94
CA GLN A 29 13.54 8.48 2.23
C GLN A 29 12.63 7.35 2.68
N ARG A 30 11.86 7.60 3.74
CA ARG A 30 10.84 6.67 4.19
C ARG A 30 9.53 7.41 4.40
N ILE A 31 8.43 6.76 4.04
CA ILE A 31 7.10 7.23 4.39
C ILE A 31 6.77 6.61 5.75
N VAL A 32 6.32 7.44 6.69
CA VAL A 32 5.96 7.00 8.04
C VAL A 32 4.50 7.30 8.36
N GLY A 33 3.78 7.93 7.43
CA GLY A 33 2.35 8.18 7.56
C GLY A 33 1.70 8.24 6.19
N LEU A 34 0.60 7.52 6.02
CA LEU A 34 -0.15 7.45 4.78
C LEU A 34 -1.64 7.43 5.13
N ASN A 35 -2.41 8.37 4.57
CA ASN A 35 -3.84 8.50 4.87
C ASN A 35 -4.15 8.55 6.37
N GLY A 36 -3.25 9.15 7.16
CA GLY A 36 -3.39 9.24 8.60
C GLY A 36 -2.98 8.00 9.37
N PHE A 37 -2.66 6.91 8.71
CA PHE A 37 -2.14 5.70 9.35
C PHE A 37 -0.65 5.83 9.60
N LYS A 38 -0.19 5.36 10.76
CA LYS A 38 1.25 5.19 11.03
C LYS A 38 1.69 3.92 10.31
N ILE A 39 2.55 4.08 9.33
CA ILE A 39 3.05 2.96 8.53
C ILE A 39 4.41 3.36 7.97
N ASP A 40 5.38 2.48 8.09
CA ASP A 40 6.77 2.77 7.73
C ASP A 40 7.19 1.90 6.55
N PHE A 41 7.50 2.54 5.42
CA PHE A 41 7.97 1.82 4.25
C PHE A 41 8.82 2.72 3.34
N LYS A 42 9.66 2.08 2.52
CA LYS A 42 10.46 2.77 1.52
C LYS A 42 9.61 3.02 0.27
N PRO A 43 9.44 4.28 -0.17
CA PRO A 43 8.60 4.60 -1.33
C PRO A 43 9.35 4.33 -2.64
N LYS A 44 9.55 3.07 -2.96
CA LYS A 44 10.26 2.65 -4.17
C LYS A 44 9.72 1.32 -4.68
N GLY A 45 9.59 1.23 -5.99
CA GLY A 45 9.18 0.00 -6.66
C GLY A 45 7.68 -0.08 -6.88
N LYS A 46 7.21 -1.30 -6.98
CA LYS A 46 5.80 -1.60 -7.24
C LYS A 46 5.10 -1.92 -5.94
N MET A 47 3.93 -1.33 -5.72
CA MET A 47 3.20 -1.56 -4.49
C MET A 47 1.70 -1.48 -4.68
N ILE A 48 0.98 -2.20 -3.84
CA ILE A 48 -0.47 -2.13 -3.74
C ILE A 48 -0.80 -1.52 -2.39
N ILE A 49 -1.60 -0.47 -2.40
CA ILE A 49 -2.08 0.18 -1.18
C ILE A 49 -3.54 -0.23 -1.00
N PHE A 50 -3.82 -0.88 0.12
CA PHE A 50 -5.10 -1.53 0.37
C PHE A 50 -5.63 -1.10 1.73
N LYS A 51 -6.78 -0.40 1.73
CA LYS A 51 -7.46 -0.07 2.98
C LYS A 51 -8.60 -1.06 3.19
N ASN A 52 -8.69 -1.59 4.41
CA ASN A 52 -9.66 -2.64 4.72
C ASN A 52 -10.25 -2.47 6.12
N LYS A 53 -11.39 -3.12 6.32
CA LYS A 53 -11.87 -3.35 7.67
C LYS A 53 -10.87 -4.27 8.38
N ASP A 54 -10.54 -3.91 9.62
CA ASP A 54 -9.52 -4.64 10.40
C ASP A 54 -10.17 -5.87 11.05
N ILE A 55 -10.34 -6.92 10.23
CA ILE A 55 -10.96 -8.18 10.64
C ILE A 55 -10.02 -9.35 10.30
N PRO A 56 -10.16 -10.49 10.97
CA PRO A 56 -9.30 -11.66 10.72
C PRO A 56 -9.40 -12.15 9.27
N GLY A 57 -8.29 -12.64 8.75
CA GLY A 57 -8.23 -13.31 7.46
C GLY A 57 -7.99 -12.42 6.24
N VAL A 58 -7.96 -11.10 6.38
CA VAL A 58 -7.80 -10.19 5.24
C VAL A 58 -6.44 -10.37 4.57
N ILE A 59 -5.37 -10.44 5.35
CA ILE A 59 -4.01 -10.62 4.83
C ILE A 59 -3.89 -11.93 4.05
N ALA A 60 -4.48 -13.00 4.58
CA ALA A 60 -4.48 -14.29 3.91
C ALA A 60 -5.20 -14.23 2.55
N LYS A 61 -6.31 -13.51 2.48
CA LYS A 61 -7.08 -13.36 1.23
C LYS A 61 -6.32 -12.53 0.20
N ILE A 62 -5.68 -11.44 0.62
CA ILE A 62 -4.83 -10.63 -0.26
C ILE A 62 -3.70 -11.50 -0.82
N SER A 63 -3.01 -12.22 0.06
CA SER A 63 -1.90 -13.09 -0.32
C SER A 63 -2.34 -14.18 -1.29
N SER A 64 -3.52 -14.77 -1.08
CA SER A 64 -4.06 -15.80 -1.97
C SER A 64 -4.35 -15.27 -3.37
N VAL A 65 -4.93 -14.08 -3.47
CA VAL A 65 -5.20 -13.46 -4.77
C VAL A 65 -3.89 -13.21 -5.52
N LEU A 66 -2.89 -12.65 -4.85
CA LEU A 66 -1.60 -12.36 -5.47
C LEU A 66 -0.86 -13.63 -5.86
N ALA A 67 -0.85 -14.64 -5.00
CA ALA A 67 -0.20 -15.91 -5.27
C ALA A 67 -0.82 -16.61 -6.48
N ALA A 68 -2.13 -16.57 -6.63
CA ALA A 68 -2.84 -17.18 -7.76
C ALA A 68 -2.47 -16.53 -9.09
N LYS A 69 -1.97 -15.29 -9.06
CA LYS A 69 -1.53 -14.55 -10.25
C LYS A 69 -0.01 -14.52 -10.38
N ASN A 70 0.70 -15.34 -9.63
CA ASN A 70 2.16 -15.42 -9.64
C ASN A 70 2.83 -14.08 -9.30
N ILE A 71 2.23 -13.31 -8.43
CA ILE A 71 2.79 -12.05 -7.93
C ILE A 71 3.45 -12.32 -6.59
N ASN A 72 4.76 -12.10 -6.52
CA ASN A 72 5.54 -12.32 -5.31
C ASN A 72 5.49 -11.08 -4.43
N ILE A 73 5.19 -11.28 -3.14
CA ILE A 73 5.22 -10.23 -2.13
C ILE A 73 6.64 -10.11 -1.61
N ALA A 74 7.25 -8.94 -1.85
CA ALA A 74 8.60 -8.65 -1.36
C ALA A 74 8.59 -8.17 0.08
N ASP A 75 7.59 -7.39 0.45
CA ASP A 75 7.43 -6.86 1.80
C ASP A 75 5.96 -6.51 2.04
N PHE A 76 5.54 -6.58 3.29
CA PHE A 76 4.16 -6.29 3.67
C PHE A 76 4.18 -5.40 4.91
N ARG A 77 3.64 -4.20 4.79
CA ARG A 77 3.56 -3.25 5.90
C ARG A 77 2.12 -2.97 6.24
N LEU A 78 1.82 -2.88 7.51
CA LEU A 78 0.46 -2.71 8.00
C LEU A 78 0.38 -1.59 9.03
N GLY A 79 -0.57 -0.69 8.84
CA GLY A 79 -0.95 0.31 9.84
C GLY A 79 -2.39 0.05 10.25
N ARG A 80 -2.71 0.32 11.52
CA ARG A 80 -4.05 0.13 12.07
C ARG A 80 -4.50 1.43 12.73
N ASP A 81 -5.79 1.74 12.69
CA ASP A 81 -6.33 2.88 13.41
C ASP A 81 -7.21 2.41 14.58
N SER A 82 -7.75 3.36 15.33
CA SER A 82 -8.63 3.08 16.46
C SER A 82 -10.11 2.99 16.06
N PHE A 83 -10.41 3.09 14.76
CA PHE A 83 -11.78 3.10 14.25
C PHE A 83 -12.17 1.79 13.57
N GLY A 84 -11.30 0.78 13.64
CA GLY A 84 -11.59 -0.54 13.06
C GLY A 84 -11.13 -0.70 11.62
N TYR A 85 -10.19 0.13 11.15
CA TYR A 85 -9.62 0.03 9.80
C TYR A 85 -8.13 -0.24 9.84
N ALA A 86 -7.63 -0.78 8.74
CA ALA A 86 -6.22 -1.01 8.54
C ALA A 86 -5.82 -0.55 7.14
N LEU A 87 -4.56 -0.19 6.99
CA LEU A 87 -3.97 0.14 5.72
C LEU A 87 -2.77 -0.75 5.49
N ALA A 88 -2.78 -1.48 4.39
CA ALA A 88 -1.67 -2.34 4.00
C ALA A 88 -0.93 -1.73 2.82
N VAL A 89 0.39 -1.70 2.90
CA VAL A 89 1.26 -1.41 1.76
C VAL A 89 1.98 -2.70 1.42
N VAL A 90 1.63 -3.27 0.28
CA VAL A 90 2.17 -4.56 -0.17
C VAL A 90 3.17 -4.27 -1.29
N LEU A 91 4.45 -4.46 -0.98
CA LEU A 91 5.50 -4.29 -1.98
C LEU A 91 5.65 -5.59 -2.75
N ILE A 92 5.64 -5.49 -4.07
CA ILE A 92 5.58 -6.64 -4.96
C ILE A 92 6.65 -6.56 -6.04
N ASP A 93 6.95 -7.71 -6.64
CA ASP A 93 8.00 -7.81 -7.66
C ASP A 93 7.46 -7.62 -9.07
N GLU A 94 6.21 -8.00 -9.33
CA GLU A 94 5.61 -7.96 -10.66
C GLU A 94 4.56 -6.86 -10.79
N LYS A 95 4.33 -6.39 -12.01
CA LYS A 95 3.25 -5.46 -12.29
C LYS A 95 1.89 -6.11 -12.05
N VAL A 96 0.92 -5.31 -11.64
CA VAL A 96 -0.42 -5.77 -11.35
C VAL A 96 -1.36 -5.36 -12.49
N GLN A 97 -2.03 -6.34 -13.06
CA GLN A 97 -3.05 -6.11 -14.07
C GLN A 97 -4.35 -5.65 -13.41
N LYS A 98 -5.18 -4.98 -14.19
CA LYS A 98 -6.47 -4.47 -13.71
C LYS A 98 -7.34 -5.57 -13.10
N GLU A 99 -7.32 -6.77 -13.68
CA GLU A 99 -8.12 -7.91 -13.19
C GLU A 99 -7.77 -8.27 -11.75
N VAL A 100 -6.49 -8.17 -11.39
CA VAL A 100 -6.03 -8.46 -10.03
C VAL A 100 -6.57 -7.41 -9.06
N LEU A 101 -6.51 -6.14 -9.45
CA LEU A 101 -7.07 -5.06 -8.64
C LEU A 101 -8.57 -5.21 -8.47
N ASP A 102 -9.27 -5.63 -9.51
CA ASP A 102 -10.70 -5.88 -9.46
C ASP A 102 -11.04 -7.02 -8.49
N GLU A 103 -10.25 -8.10 -8.50
CA GLU A 103 -10.42 -9.20 -7.52
C GLU A 103 -10.20 -8.72 -6.09
N LEU A 104 -9.18 -7.91 -5.86
CA LEU A 104 -8.91 -7.35 -4.53
C LEU A 104 -10.07 -6.44 -4.08
N LYS A 105 -10.64 -5.66 -4.98
CA LYS A 105 -11.80 -4.82 -4.67
C LYS A 105 -13.02 -5.62 -4.28
N GLN A 106 -13.15 -6.85 -4.75
CA GLN A 106 -14.27 -7.73 -4.44
C GLN A 106 -14.18 -8.36 -3.05
N LEU A 107 -13.03 -8.27 -2.39
CA LEU A 107 -12.89 -8.78 -1.04
C LEU A 107 -13.82 -7.99 -0.10
N GLU A 108 -14.57 -8.71 0.74
CA GLU A 108 -15.58 -8.12 1.62
C GLU A 108 -15.02 -7.00 2.49
N ALA A 109 -13.80 -7.18 3.00
CA ALA A 109 -13.19 -6.20 3.89
C ALA A 109 -12.60 -4.99 3.16
N CYS A 110 -12.55 -4.99 1.82
CA CYS A 110 -11.91 -3.93 1.05
C CYS A 110 -12.68 -2.62 1.12
N VAL A 111 -11.99 -1.53 1.49
CA VAL A 111 -12.50 -0.17 1.41
C VAL A 111 -12.02 0.48 0.11
N PHE A 112 -10.71 0.40 -0.16
CA PHE A 112 -10.17 0.75 -1.47
C PHE A 112 -8.87 0.00 -1.72
N VAL A 113 -8.49 -0.07 -2.99
CA VAL A 113 -7.21 -0.62 -3.42
C VAL A 113 -6.65 0.23 -4.57
N GLN A 114 -5.35 0.47 -4.52
CA GLN A 114 -4.66 1.31 -5.48
C GLN A 114 -3.29 0.69 -5.79
N TYR A 115 -2.95 0.62 -7.08
CA TYR A 115 -1.61 0.22 -7.51
C TYR A 115 -0.77 1.47 -7.72
N VAL A 116 0.45 1.47 -7.20
CA VAL A 116 1.39 2.58 -7.32
C VAL A 116 2.76 2.04 -7.74
N GLU A 117 3.39 2.71 -8.66
CA GLU A 117 4.74 2.38 -9.10
C GLU A 117 5.60 3.65 -9.00
N ILE A 118 6.68 3.56 -8.24
CA ILE A 118 7.59 4.69 -7.99
C ILE A 118 9.00 4.39 -8.48
#